data_67b02615f1002a1a34c6c5d0e5289dad
#
_entry.id   67b02615f1002a1a34c6c5d0e5289dad
#
_cell.length_a   1.000
_cell.length_b   1.000
_cell.length_c   1.000
_cell.angle_alpha   90.00
_cell.angle_beta   90.00
_cell.angle_gamma   90.00
#
_symmetry.space_group_name_H-M   'P 1'
#
loop_
_entity.id
_entity.type
_entity.pdbx_description
1 polymer ?
#
loop_
_entity_poly.entity_id
_entity_poly.type
_entity_poly.pdbx_seq_one_letter_code
_entity_poly.pdbx_strand_id
1 'polypeptide(L)'
;MNLCAGPFDRTLERCEENEGNELLQPDLNRMNNLRRVAVIDCGTNTFNLRVVDVGASAGWIPVFGQRIPVRLGQGGVAKGVIRPDRMARGLDALVAMREALRNYRVEEVHVLATSAMRDAKNGHEFVAQAKGLAGFDIQIISGQHEARLIQEGILLNFQEPPAETCLTMDIGGGSVEFVVWDRDGIKWAQSFDTGVARLQMLMGLPDPVGQEGVAKMRPYFDDVMAPLAAAMEALKPTLLVGASGSFDTIADLVGTRIRTERPDHAQSPEPHPSIDPVPLTDWEEVARQLIECDVHHRTAMPGMDPARVDLMPFSAGLIQWVLDQGTVTRMCRAPYALREGVLSRLERGLPLLPEL
;
A
#
# COMPACT_ATOMS: atom_id res chain seq x y z
N MET A 1 41.95 -32.71 -39.46
CA MET A 1 42.97 -32.09 -40.36
C MET A 1 42.96 -30.60 -40.07
N ASN A 2 44.11 -30.14 -39.57
CA ASN A 2 44.72 -28.81 -39.54
C ASN A 2 43.83 -27.62 -39.12
N LEU A 3 43.97 -27.05 -37.90
CA LEU A 3 45.08 -26.20 -37.39
C LEU A 3 45.40 -24.98 -38.30
N CYS A 4 45.06 -23.78 -37.81
CA CYS A 4 46.01 -22.67 -37.87
C CYS A 4 45.62 -21.63 -36.79
N ALA A 5 46.59 -21.43 -35.89
CA ALA A 5 46.66 -20.41 -34.84
C ALA A 5 47.52 -19.23 -35.33
N GLY A 6 47.29 -18.05 -34.73
CA GLY A 6 48.29 -17.02 -34.53
C GLY A 6 47.84 -15.60 -34.92
N PRO A 7 48.48 -14.53 -34.44
CA PRO A 7 49.11 -14.36 -33.14
C PRO A 7 48.62 -13.08 -32.40
N PHE A 8 48.90 -13.02 -31.11
CA PHE A 8 48.88 -11.84 -30.23
C PHE A 8 49.67 -10.65 -30.77
N ASP A 9 49.12 -9.47 -30.66
CA ASP A 9 49.93 -8.25 -30.57
C ASP A 9 49.53 -7.44 -29.32
N ARG A 10 50.56 -7.17 -28.51
CA ARG A 10 50.50 -6.35 -27.29
C ARG A 10 50.89 -4.92 -27.67
N THR A 11 50.02 -3.99 -27.45
CA THR A 11 50.41 -2.59 -27.26
C THR A 11 49.79 -2.07 -25.97
N LEU A 12 50.61 -1.99 -24.95
CA LEU A 12 50.40 -1.26 -23.72
C LEU A 12 50.53 0.23 -24.04
N GLU A 13 49.44 0.95 -24.10
CA GLU A 13 49.46 2.39 -23.92
C GLU A 13 49.01 2.74 -22.49
N ARG A 14 49.92 3.43 -21.81
CA ARG A 14 49.71 4.06 -20.50
C ARG A 14 48.65 5.12 -20.66
N CYS A 15 47.54 5.00 -19.97
CA CYS A 15 46.69 6.14 -19.63
C CYS A 15 47.10 6.66 -18.26
N GLU A 16 47.40 7.93 -18.26
CA GLU A 16 47.83 8.73 -17.12
C GLU A 16 46.79 8.70 -16.00
N GLU A 17 47.28 8.65 -14.78
CA GLU A 17 46.51 8.82 -13.54
C GLU A 17 45.82 10.18 -13.54
N ASN A 18 44.54 10.17 -13.64
CA ASN A 18 43.72 11.33 -13.38
C ASN A 18 43.18 11.23 -11.94
N GLU A 19 43.82 11.96 -11.05
CA GLU A 19 43.40 12.17 -9.67
C GLU A 19 42.03 12.80 -9.67
N GLY A 20 41.05 12.16 -9.00
CA GLY A 20 39.75 12.79 -8.72
C GLY A 20 38.54 11.87 -8.83
N ASN A 21 38.60 10.64 -8.41
CA ASN A 21 37.40 9.84 -8.17
C ASN A 21 37.42 9.36 -6.72
N GLU A 22 37.05 10.25 -5.79
CA GLU A 22 36.58 9.85 -4.47
C GLU A 22 35.29 9.04 -4.66
N LEU A 23 35.45 7.76 -4.94
CA LEU A 23 34.41 6.77 -4.67
C LEU A 23 34.06 6.94 -3.20
N LEU A 24 32.87 7.49 -2.93
CA LEU A 24 32.25 7.52 -1.60
C LEU A 24 32.31 6.08 -1.05
N GLN A 25 33.36 5.78 -0.30
CA GLN A 25 33.41 4.56 0.50
C GLN A 25 32.24 4.67 1.46
N PRO A 26 31.32 3.67 1.48
CA PRO A 26 30.25 3.67 2.46
C PRO A 26 30.90 3.76 3.83
N ASP A 27 30.48 4.73 4.60
CA ASP A 27 31.00 5.06 5.93
C ASP A 27 30.84 3.81 6.82
N LEU A 28 31.90 3.01 6.96
CA LEU A 28 31.91 1.74 7.71
C LEU A 28 31.46 1.93 9.18
N ASN A 29 31.59 3.14 9.71
CA ASN A 29 31.06 3.49 11.04
C ASN A 29 29.52 3.61 11.06
N ARG A 30 28.86 3.86 9.92
CA ARG A 30 27.40 3.86 9.81
C ARG A 30 26.79 2.47 9.86
N MET A 31 27.54 1.44 9.52
CA MET A 31 27.05 0.04 9.48
C MET A 31 27.10 -0.67 10.84
N ASN A 32 27.81 -0.12 11.83
CA ASN A 32 28.08 -0.83 13.09
C ASN A 32 26.91 -0.80 14.10
N ASN A 33 25.79 -0.14 13.82
CA ASN A 33 24.62 -0.04 14.72
C ASN A 33 23.27 -0.28 13.99
N LEU A 34 23.26 -1.06 12.92
CA LEU A 34 22.03 -1.44 12.25
C LEU A 34 21.37 -2.60 13.01
N ARG A 35 20.12 -2.46 13.39
CA ARG A 35 19.27 -3.55 13.90
C ARG A 35 18.32 -4.03 12.81
N ARG A 36 18.17 -5.34 12.69
CA ARG A 36 17.28 -5.93 11.70
C ARG A 36 15.89 -6.13 12.28
N VAL A 37 14.91 -5.43 11.71
CA VAL A 37 13.53 -5.39 12.18
C VAL A 37 12.60 -5.91 11.08
N ALA A 38 11.54 -6.61 11.49
CA ALA A 38 10.45 -7.01 10.60
C ALA A 38 9.14 -6.36 11.03
N VAL A 39 8.37 -5.91 10.05
CA VAL A 39 6.98 -5.47 10.23
C VAL A 39 6.08 -6.36 9.40
N ILE A 40 5.05 -6.93 10.04
CA ILE A 40 3.98 -7.69 9.38
C ILE A 40 2.68 -6.90 9.55
N ASP A 41 2.09 -6.54 8.43
CA ASP A 41 0.76 -5.96 8.35
C ASP A 41 -0.24 -7.05 7.97
N CYS A 42 -1.14 -7.39 8.90
CA CYS A 42 -2.18 -8.39 8.72
C CYS A 42 -3.50 -7.72 8.30
N GLY A 43 -3.59 -7.40 7.01
CA GLY A 43 -4.78 -6.78 6.43
C GLY A 43 -5.92 -7.76 6.16
N THR A 44 -7.06 -7.23 5.74
CA THR A 44 -8.27 -8.02 5.41
C THR A 44 -8.08 -8.95 4.20
N ASN A 45 -7.32 -8.50 3.20
CA ASN A 45 -7.09 -9.27 1.96
C ASN A 45 -5.70 -9.90 1.89
N THR A 46 -4.70 -9.21 2.40
CA THR A 46 -3.29 -9.53 2.18
C THR A 46 -2.52 -9.36 3.47
N PHE A 47 -1.62 -10.30 3.76
CA PHE A 47 -0.59 -10.11 4.76
C PHE A 47 0.70 -9.67 4.07
N ASN A 48 1.33 -8.64 4.61
CA ASN A 48 2.53 -8.04 4.05
C ASN A 48 3.66 -8.08 5.08
N LEU A 49 4.76 -8.73 4.75
CA LEU A 49 6.00 -8.73 5.52
C LEU A 49 7.02 -7.80 4.88
N ARG A 50 7.67 -6.97 5.69
CA ARG A 50 8.84 -6.19 5.31
C ARG A 50 9.94 -6.42 6.34
N VAL A 51 11.14 -6.77 5.90
CA VAL A 51 12.35 -6.83 6.70
C VAL A 51 13.27 -5.70 6.27
N VAL A 52 13.76 -4.95 7.23
CA VAL A 52 14.66 -3.82 7.00
C VAL A 52 15.81 -3.81 8.00
N ASP A 53 16.92 -3.22 7.63
CA ASP A 53 17.95 -2.78 8.54
C ASP A 53 17.70 -1.31 8.91
N VAL A 54 17.53 -1.04 10.21
CA VAL A 54 17.23 0.29 10.77
C VAL A 54 18.43 0.83 11.51
N GLY A 55 18.82 2.06 11.22
CA GLY A 55 19.91 2.76 11.89
C GLY A 55 19.67 4.25 12.05
N ALA A 56 20.06 4.81 13.18
CA ALA A 56 19.76 6.19 13.61
C ALA A 56 20.18 7.31 12.63
N SER A 57 21.06 7.04 11.67
CA SER A 57 21.55 8.04 10.71
C SER A 57 21.41 7.63 9.25
N ALA A 58 20.89 6.42 8.98
CA ALA A 58 20.80 5.85 7.63
C ALA A 58 19.35 5.67 7.16
N GLY A 59 18.36 6.00 7.99
CA GLY A 59 17.00 5.60 7.74
C GLY A 59 16.82 4.10 7.89
N TRP A 60 16.05 3.49 7.02
CA TRP A 60 15.91 2.04 6.94
C TRP A 60 16.23 1.53 5.53
N ILE A 61 16.92 0.38 5.47
CA ILE A 61 17.35 -0.25 4.23
C ILE A 61 16.52 -1.52 4.03
N PRO A 62 15.79 -1.67 2.91
CA PRO A 62 15.03 -2.88 2.63
C PRO A 62 15.94 -4.10 2.47
N VAL A 63 15.60 -5.20 3.15
CA VAL A 63 16.32 -6.48 3.09
C VAL A 63 15.47 -7.54 2.41
N PHE A 64 14.18 -7.63 2.78
CA PHE A 64 13.26 -8.62 2.23
C PHE A 64 11.82 -8.13 2.31
N GLY A 65 11.00 -8.59 1.37
CA GLY A 65 9.56 -8.36 1.37
C GLY A 65 8.81 -9.59 0.88
N GLN A 66 7.68 -9.88 1.53
CA GLN A 66 6.77 -10.96 1.11
C GLN A 66 5.33 -10.48 1.23
N ARG A 67 4.52 -10.81 0.23
CA ARG A 67 3.10 -10.51 0.20
C ARG A 67 2.33 -11.81 -0.03
N ILE A 68 1.39 -12.12 0.87
CA ILE A 68 0.57 -13.34 0.78
C ILE A 68 -0.91 -12.93 0.73
N PRO A 69 -1.63 -13.22 -0.36
CA PRO A 69 -3.06 -12.97 -0.45
C PRO A 69 -3.82 -14.02 0.38
N VAL A 70 -4.33 -13.60 1.55
CA VAL A 70 -5.05 -14.46 2.50
C VAL A 70 -6.57 -14.37 2.32
N ARG A 71 -7.09 -13.21 1.85
CA ARG A 71 -8.53 -12.93 1.75
C ARG A 71 -9.28 -13.26 3.04
N LEU A 72 -8.71 -12.82 4.18
CA LEU A 72 -9.19 -13.15 5.53
C LEU A 72 -10.65 -12.75 5.75
N GLY A 73 -11.05 -11.60 5.21
CA GLY A 73 -12.41 -11.08 5.31
C GLY A 73 -13.44 -11.74 4.40
N GLN A 74 -13.01 -12.56 3.43
CA GLN A 74 -13.90 -13.09 2.40
C GLN A 74 -15.02 -13.97 2.98
N GLY A 75 -16.26 -13.61 2.67
CA GLY A 75 -17.47 -14.35 3.10
C GLY A 75 -17.83 -14.18 4.58
N GLY A 76 -17.08 -13.36 5.35
CA GLY A 76 -17.27 -13.15 6.77
C GLY A 76 -17.18 -11.71 7.26
N VAL A 77 -16.45 -10.82 6.58
CA VAL A 77 -16.15 -9.46 7.07
C VAL A 77 -17.43 -8.64 7.36
N ALA A 78 -18.42 -8.66 6.49
CA ALA A 78 -19.68 -7.97 6.72
C ALA A 78 -20.57 -8.63 7.80
N LYS A 79 -20.24 -9.85 8.22
CA LYS A 79 -20.94 -10.56 9.32
C LYS A 79 -20.17 -10.46 10.65
N GLY A 80 -19.04 -9.77 10.67
CA GLY A 80 -18.16 -9.63 11.82
C GLY A 80 -17.56 -10.97 12.30
N VAL A 81 -17.18 -11.86 11.36
CA VAL A 81 -16.54 -13.14 11.69
C VAL A 81 -15.46 -13.49 10.66
N ILE A 82 -14.38 -14.10 11.11
CA ILE A 82 -13.41 -14.77 10.26
C ILE A 82 -13.87 -16.21 10.07
N ARG A 83 -14.09 -16.63 8.83
CA ARG A 83 -14.50 -18.01 8.53
C ARG A 83 -13.38 -19.00 8.85
N PRO A 84 -13.68 -20.25 9.25
CA PRO A 84 -12.66 -21.24 9.61
C PRO A 84 -11.63 -21.49 8.50
N ASP A 85 -12.08 -21.59 7.25
CA ASP A 85 -11.20 -21.78 6.09
C ASP A 85 -10.27 -20.57 5.83
N ARG A 86 -10.74 -19.35 6.17
CA ARG A 86 -9.94 -18.13 6.07
C ARG A 86 -9.00 -17.97 7.25
N MET A 87 -9.43 -18.36 8.43
CA MET A 87 -8.58 -18.44 9.63
C MET A 87 -7.39 -19.35 9.39
N ALA A 88 -7.62 -20.59 8.93
CA ALA A 88 -6.55 -21.52 8.59
C ALA A 88 -5.55 -20.92 7.58
N ARG A 89 -6.05 -20.33 6.46
CA ARG A 89 -5.20 -19.69 5.46
C ARG A 89 -4.35 -18.54 6.03
N GLY A 90 -4.93 -17.72 6.91
CA GLY A 90 -4.18 -16.63 7.56
C GLY A 90 -3.09 -17.17 8.50
N LEU A 91 -3.39 -18.23 9.24
CA LEU A 91 -2.41 -18.90 10.12
C LEU A 91 -1.28 -19.54 9.31
N ASP A 92 -1.59 -20.23 8.22
CA ASP A 92 -0.59 -20.81 7.31
C ASP A 92 0.32 -19.72 6.73
N ALA A 93 -0.24 -18.56 6.36
CA ALA A 93 0.53 -17.42 5.90
C ALA A 93 1.51 -16.90 6.96
N LEU A 94 1.09 -16.81 8.23
CA LEU A 94 1.97 -16.40 9.32
C LEU A 94 3.07 -17.44 9.59
N VAL A 95 2.77 -18.74 9.50
CA VAL A 95 3.78 -19.80 9.61
C VAL A 95 4.82 -19.66 8.48
N ALA A 96 4.37 -19.46 7.24
CA ALA A 96 5.28 -19.25 6.10
C ALA A 96 6.15 -17.99 6.30
N MET A 97 5.59 -16.90 6.80
CA MET A 97 6.35 -15.69 7.13
C MET A 97 7.37 -15.92 8.25
N ARG A 98 7.01 -16.71 9.28
CA ARG A 98 7.95 -17.11 10.35
C ARG A 98 9.14 -17.89 9.79
N GLU A 99 8.89 -18.80 8.86
CA GLU A 99 9.95 -19.56 8.20
C GLU A 99 10.86 -18.67 7.35
N ALA A 100 10.27 -17.75 6.58
CA ALA A 100 11.03 -16.78 5.83
C ALA A 100 11.94 -15.93 6.74
N LEU A 101 11.44 -15.45 7.87
CA LEU A 101 12.21 -14.64 8.83
C LEU A 101 13.44 -15.36 9.42
N ARG A 102 13.41 -16.70 9.56
CA ARG A 102 14.56 -17.48 10.06
C ARG A 102 15.83 -17.27 9.23
N ASN A 103 15.67 -17.03 7.92
CA ASN A 103 16.78 -16.86 6.99
C ASN A 103 17.44 -15.46 7.10
N TYR A 104 16.80 -14.51 7.76
CA TYR A 104 17.23 -13.11 7.77
C TYR A 104 17.78 -12.61 9.11
N ARG A 105 17.89 -13.48 10.14
CA ARG A 105 18.41 -13.11 11.48
C ARG A 105 17.73 -11.85 12.04
N VAL A 106 16.41 -11.80 11.97
CA VAL A 106 15.62 -10.67 12.46
C VAL A 106 15.66 -10.63 13.99
N GLU A 107 15.97 -9.47 14.54
CA GLU A 107 16.08 -9.25 16.00
C GLU A 107 14.74 -8.91 16.64
N GLU A 108 13.89 -8.18 15.91
CA GLU A 108 12.62 -7.66 16.40
C GLU A 108 11.54 -7.81 15.34
N VAL A 109 10.37 -8.30 15.73
CA VAL A 109 9.22 -8.51 14.83
C VAL A 109 7.99 -7.82 15.39
N HIS A 110 7.43 -6.88 14.63
CA HIS A 110 6.17 -6.21 14.95
C HIS A 110 5.07 -6.73 14.02
N VAL A 111 3.97 -7.19 14.60
CA VAL A 111 2.83 -7.69 13.85
C VAL A 111 1.60 -6.88 14.21
N LEU A 112 1.08 -6.16 13.23
CA LEU A 112 -0.13 -5.35 13.36
C LEU A 112 -1.29 -6.03 12.64
N ALA A 113 -2.47 -5.94 13.21
CA ALA A 113 -3.70 -6.42 12.60
C ALA A 113 -4.74 -5.29 12.54
N THR A 114 -5.43 -5.21 11.43
CA THR A 114 -6.37 -4.15 11.11
C THR A 114 -7.82 -4.64 11.06
N SER A 115 -8.68 -4.05 10.24
CA SER A 115 -10.13 -4.21 10.22
C SER A 115 -10.63 -5.65 10.35
N ALA A 116 -10.12 -6.62 9.58
CA ALA A 116 -10.67 -7.97 9.61
C ALA A 116 -10.59 -8.64 10.99
N MET A 117 -9.51 -8.42 11.74
CA MET A 117 -9.34 -8.96 13.10
C MET A 117 -9.97 -8.05 14.16
N ARG A 118 -9.92 -6.73 13.93
CA ARG A 118 -10.52 -5.73 14.82
C ARG A 118 -12.03 -5.91 14.93
N ASP A 119 -12.70 -6.14 13.79
CA ASP A 119 -14.15 -6.14 13.70
C ASP A 119 -14.76 -7.55 13.91
N ALA A 120 -13.95 -8.60 13.83
CA ALA A 120 -14.42 -9.96 13.96
C ALA A 120 -14.58 -10.38 15.43
N LYS A 121 -15.74 -10.97 15.76
CA LYS A 121 -16.03 -11.55 17.09
C LYS A 121 -15.00 -12.61 17.51
N ASN A 122 -14.44 -13.31 16.54
CA ASN A 122 -13.40 -14.33 16.74
C ASN A 122 -11.99 -13.84 16.34
N GLY A 123 -11.75 -12.52 16.25
CA GLY A 123 -10.44 -11.95 15.95
C GLY A 123 -9.39 -12.31 17.01
N HIS A 124 -9.76 -12.27 18.29
CA HIS A 124 -8.86 -12.67 19.39
C HIS A 124 -8.51 -14.17 19.38
N GLU A 125 -9.40 -15.02 18.87
CA GLU A 125 -9.11 -16.44 18.68
C GLU A 125 -8.00 -16.63 17.63
N PHE A 126 -8.07 -15.87 16.51
CA PHE A 126 -7.00 -15.84 15.50
C PHE A 126 -5.66 -15.44 16.14
N VAL A 127 -5.64 -14.37 16.95
CA VAL A 127 -4.41 -13.88 17.62
C VAL A 127 -3.83 -14.97 18.53
N ALA A 128 -4.67 -15.64 19.32
CA ALA A 128 -4.23 -16.72 20.23
C ALA A 128 -3.63 -17.91 19.45
N GLN A 129 -4.28 -18.33 18.36
CA GLN A 129 -3.78 -19.41 17.50
C GLN A 129 -2.47 -19.02 16.80
N ALA A 130 -2.36 -17.79 16.30
CA ALA A 130 -1.13 -17.27 15.68
C ALA A 130 0.06 -17.27 16.66
N LYS A 131 -0.18 -16.92 17.93
CA LYS A 131 0.84 -17.01 18.98
C LYS A 131 1.31 -18.44 19.18
N GLY A 132 0.38 -19.42 19.23
CA GLY A 132 0.71 -20.83 19.41
C GLY A 132 1.45 -21.44 18.22
N LEU A 133 1.04 -21.14 17.01
CA LEU A 133 1.55 -21.77 15.78
C LEU A 133 2.79 -21.08 15.21
N ALA A 134 2.77 -19.75 15.12
CA ALA A 134 3.82 -18.95 14.52
C ALA A 134 4.67 -18.17 15.53
N GLY A 135 4.29 -18.14 16.81
CA GLY A 135 5.00 -17.43 17.86
C GLY A 135 4.95 -15.90 17.73
N PHE A 136 3.97 -15.35 17.00
CA PHE A 136 3.81 -13.92 16.83
C PHE A 136 2.87 -13.33 17.88
N ASP A 137 3.28 -12.22 18.48
CA ASP A 137 2.40 -11.36 19.25
C ASP A 137 1.77 -10.34 18.27
N ILE A 138 0.47 -10.50 18.02
CA ILE A 138 -0.26 -9.65 17.09
C ILE A 138 -0.94 -8.53 17.88
N GLN A 139 -0.65 -7.28 17.51
CA GLN A 139 -1.32 -6.11 18.05
C GLN A 139 -2.46 -5.69 17.11
N ILE A 140 -3.71 -5.84 17.58
CA ILE A 140 -4.87 -5.29 16.87
C ILE A 140 -4.91 -3.79 17.13
N ILE A 141 -4.87 -2.99 16.06
CA ILE A 141 -4.87 -1.52 16.14
C ILE A 141 -6.26 -0.93 15.86
N SER A 142 -6.57 0.21 16.48
CA SER A 142 -7.78 0.97 16.15
C SER A 142 -7.68 1.62 14.78
N GLY A 143 -8.83 1.93 14.16
CA GLY A 143 -8.84 2.64 12.88
C GLY A 143 -8.20 4.03 12.95
N GLN A 144 -8.23 4.67 14.13
CA GLN A 144 -7.54 5.96 14.33
C GLN A 144 -6.01 5.80 14.36
N HIS A 145 -5.50 4.76 15.05
CA HIS A 145 -4.07 4.45 15.00
C HIS A 145 -3.64 4.08 13.57
N GLU A 146 -4.45 3.28 12.87
CA GLU A 146 -4.22 2.90 11.48
C GLU A 146 -4.08 4.12 10.58
N ALA A 147 -5.07 5.05 10.61
CA ALA A 147 -5.04 6.29 9.83
C ALA A 147 -3.82 7.17 10.13
N ARG A 148 -3.42 7.31 11.40
CA ARG A 148 -2.23 8.10 11.77
C ARG A 148 -0.92 7.45 11.30
N LEU A 149 -0.79 6.13 11.43
CA LEU A 149 0.39 5.40 10.94
C LEU A 149 0.49 5.47 9.42
N ILE A 150 -0.64 5.34 8.72
CA ILE A 150 -0.71 5.54 7.27
C ILE A 150 -0.21 6.95 6.93
N GLN A 151 -0.70 7.98 7.62
CA GLN A 151 -0.29 9.35 7.36
C GLN A 151 1.21 9.58 7.61
N GLU A 152 1.78 8.99 8.66
CA GLU A 152 3.23 9.05 8.90
C GLU A 152 4.01 8.40 7.73
N GLY A 153 3.53 7.29 7.18
CA GLY A 153 4.12 6.68 5.99
C GLY A 153 3.94 7.51 4.71
N ILE A 154 2.76 8.11 4.54
CA ILE A 154 2.48 9.01 3.40
C ILE A 154 3.46 10.18 3.37
N LEU A 155 3.74 10.81 4.51
CA LEU A 155 4.64 11.95 4.59
C LEU A 155 6.07 11.62 4.11
N LEU A 156 6.51 10.37 4.22
CA LEU A 156 7.84 9.94 3.75
C LEU A 156 7.97 9.93 2.22
N ASN A 157 6.88 10.04 1.48
CA ASN A 157 6.91 10.10 0.02
C ASN A 157 7.17 11.53 -0.52
N PHE A 158 7.17 12.51 0.37
CA PHE A 158 7.36 13.90 0.02
C PHE A 158 8.68 14.42 0.60
N GLN A 159 9.47 15.12 -0.22
CA GLN A 159 10.64 15.84 0.27
C GLN A 159 10.22 16.99 1.20
N GLU A 160 9.15 17.69 0.80
CA GLU A 160 8.48 18.72 1.61
C GLU A 160 6.96 18.51 1.52
N PRO A 161 6.22 18.67 2.63
CA PRO A 161 4.77 18.58 2.59
C PRO A 161 4.18 19.57 1.58
N PRO A 162 3.15 19.16 0.80
CA PRO A 162 2.47 20.05 -0.15
C PRO A 162 1.96 21.33 0.51
N ALA A 163 1.95 22.42 -0.26
CA ALA A 163 1.44 23.70 0.23
C ALA A 163 -0.11 23.73 0.31
N GLU A 164 -0.75 22.85 -0.42
CA GLU A 164 -2.20 22.71 -0.50
C GLU A 164 -2.73 21.72 0.55
N THR A 165 -4.04 21.78 0.79
CA THR A 165 -4.71 20.77 1.60
C THR A 165 -4.86 19.48 0.81
N CYS A 166 -4.45 18.37 1.41
CA CYS A 166 -4.47 17.04 0.82
C CYS A 166 -5.50 16.15 1.51
N LEU A 167 -6.04 15.21 0.76
CA LEU A 167 -6.84 14.09 1.26
C LEU A 167 -6.08 12.79 1.03
N THR A 168 -5.60 12.16 2.09
CA THR A 168 -5.13 10.77 2.02
C THR A 168 -6.31 9.84 1.98
N MET A 169 -6.24 8.81 1.12
CA MET A 169 -7.23 7.74 1.00
C MET A 169 -6.50 6.40 0.92
N ASP A 170 -6.60 5.59 1.95
CA ASP A 170 -6.09 4.22 1.97
C ASP A 170 -7.24 3.23 1.82
N ILE A 171 -7.33 2.56 0.67
CA ILE A 171 -8.40 1.62 0.37
C ILE A 171 -8.00 0.20 0.80
N GLY A 172 -8.43 -0.17 2.00
CA GLY A 172 -8.31 -1.53 2.50
C GLY A 172 -9.45 -2.45 2.06
N GLY A 173 -9.31 -3.73 2.42
CA GLY A 173 -10.38 -4.71 2.14
C GLY A 173 -11.57 -4.60 3.08
N GLY A 174 -11.35 -4.26 4.34
CA GLY A 174 -12.39 -4.20 5.38
C GLY A 174 -12.77 -2.77 5.79
N SER A 175 -11.81 -1.86 5.78
CA SER A 175 -11.97 -0.43 6.08
C SER A 175 -11.32 0.43 5.01
N VAL A 176 -11.61 1.73 5.06
CA VAL A 176 -10.94 2.78 4.28
C VAL A 176 -10.60 3.90 5.24
N GLU A 177 -9.34 4.30 5.24
CA GLU A 177 -8.84 5.38 6.08
C GLU A 177 -8.76 6.67 5.26
N PHE A 178 -9.30 7.75 5.82
CA PHE A 178 -9.20 9.09 5.25
C PHE A 178 -8.54 10.04 6.23
N VAL A 179 -7.61 10.85 5.71
CA VAL A 179 -6.94 11.89 6.48
C VAL A 179 -6.89 13.17 5.66
N VAL A 180 -7.46 14.26 6.17
CA VAL A 180 -7.29 15.60 5.61
C VAL A 180 -6.15 16.28 6.34
N TRP A 181 -5.16 16.78 5.61
CA TRP A 181 -3.92 17.34 6.14
C TRP A 181 -3.31 18.40 5.23
N ASP A 182 -2.44 19.21 5.79
CA ASP A 182 -1.59 20.18 5.10
C ASP A 182 -0.20 20.21 5.74
N ARG A 183 0.62 21.22 5.41
CA ARG A 183 1.96 21.40 5.99
C ARG A 183 1.98 21.55 7.50
N ASP A 184 0.88 22.00 8.12
CA ASP A 184 0.77 22.20 9.56
C ASP A 184 0.29 20.93 10.29
N GLY A 185 0.02 19.84 9.54
CA GLY A 185 -0.35 18.53 10.06
C GLY A 185 -1.78 18.10 9.77
N ILE A 186 -2.24 17.08 10.51
CA ILE A 186 -3.58 16.49 10.35
C ILE A 186 -4.64 17.46 10.83
N LYS A 187 -5.65 17.72 10.00
CA LYS A 187 -6.85 18.53 10.32
C LYS A 187 -8.03 17.66 10.68
N TRP A 188 -8.15 16.50 10.06
CA TRP A 188 -9.21 15.54 10.28
C TRP A 188 -8.76 14.14 9.88
N ALA A 189 -9.19 13.11 10.61
CA ALA A 189 -8.89 11.73 10.28
C ALA A 189 -10.00 10.79 10.77
N GLN A 190 -10.39 9.84 9.93
CA GLN A 190 -11.37 8.81 10.28
C GLN A 190 -11.16 7.54 9.45
N SER A 191 -11.40 6.39 10.09
CA SER A 191 -11.52 5.08 9.44
C SER A 191 -13.00 4.74 9.28
N PHE A 192 -13.37 4.25 8.11
CA PHE A 192 -14.73 3.82 7.79
C PHE A 192 -14.75 2.33 7.47
N ASP A 193 -15.74 1.61 7.98
CA ASP A 193 -15.94 0.18 7.71
C ASP A 193 -16.56 -0.05 6.31
N THR A 194 -15.95 0.55 5.29
CA THR A 194 -16.39 0.54 3.89
C THR A 194 -15.34 -0.02 2.93
N GLY A 195 -14.42 -0.85 3.43
CA GLY A 195 -13.40 -1.47 2.60
C GLY A 195 -14.00 -2.31 1.46
N VAL A 196 -13.26 -2.41 0.35
CA VAL A 196 -13.81 -2.94 -0.92
C VAL A 196 -14.25 -4.39 -0.88
N ALA A 197 -13.66 -5.25 -0.04
CA ALA A 197 -14.13 -6.62 0.13
C ALA A 197 -15.43 -6.66 0.96
N ARG A 198 -15.60 -5.73 1.90
CA ARG A 198 -16.84 -5.54 2.64
C ARG A 198 -17.95 -5.00 1.73
N LEU A 199 -17.65 -3.99 0.90
CA LEU A 199 -18.58 -3.44 -0.10
C LEU A 199 -19.05 -4.50 -1.09
N GLN A 200 -18.15 -5.29 -1.67
CA GLN A 200 -18.50 -6.38 -2.57
C GLN A 200 -19.51 -7.33 -1.93
N MET A 201 -19.29 -7.68 -0.66
CA MET A 201 -20.16 -8.59 0.07
C MET A 201 -21.51 -7.99 0.42
N LEU A 202 -21.55 -6.70 0.81
CA LEU A 202 -22.76 -6.00 1.20
C LEU A 202 -23.67 -5.72 0.00
N MET A 203 -23.08 -5.29 -1.10
CA MET A 203 -23.81 -4.86 -2.28
C MET A 203 -24.30 -6.03 -3.14
N GLY A 204 -23.57 -7.14 -3.20
CA GLY A 204 -23.94 -8.33 -3.99
C GLY A 204 -24.19 -8.02 -5.44
N LEU A 205 -23.45 -7.08 -6.03
CA LEU A 205 -23.63 -6.61 -7.40
C LEU A 205 -23.17 -7.66 -8.43
N PRO A 206 -23.76 -7.66 -9.64
CA PRO A 206 -23.31 -8.54 -10.71
C PRO A 206 -21.91 -8.18 -11.22
N ASP A 207 -21.36 -9.01 -12.06
CA ASP A 207 -20.17 -8.72 -12.84
C ASP A 207 -20.53 -8.72 -14.36
N PRO A 208 -20.30 -7.63 -15.08
CA PRO A 208 -19.75 -6.34 -14.62
C PRO A 208 -20.69 -5.60 -13.67
N VAL A 209 -20.09 -4.76 -12.81
CA VAL A 209 -20.85 -3.91 -11.87
C VAL A 209 -21.73 -2.89 -12.61
N GLY A 210 -21.17 -2.30 -13.68
CA GLY A 210 -21.86 -1.31 -14.51
C GLY A 210 -22.20 0.01 -13.78
N GLN A 211 -22.64 1.00 -14.53
CA GLN A 211 -23.03 2.30 -13.98
C GLN A 211 -24.24 2.19 -13.02
N GLU A 212 -25.14 1.24 -13.29
CA GLU A 212 -26.28 0.99 -12.40
C GLU A 212 -25.81 0.48 -11.03
N GLY A 213 -24.79 -0.39 -10.99
CA GLY A 213 -24.19 -0.86 -9.74
C GLY A 213 -23.51 0.26 -8.96
N VAL A 214 -22.78 1.15 -9.65
CA VAL A 214 -22.18 2.34 -9.03
C VAL A 214 -23.27 3.25 -8.45
N ALA A 215 -24.36 3.48 -9.17
CA ALA A 215 -25.49 4.26 -8.68
C ALA A 215 -26.13 3.65 -7.43
N LYS A 216 -26.16 2.31 -7.30
CA LYS A 216 -26.66 1.61 -6.09
C LYS A 216 -25.71 1.76 -4.89
N MET A 217 -24.41 1.94 -5.10
CA MET A 217 -23.45 2.18 -4.01
C MET A 217 -23.55 3.60 -3.44
N ARG A 218 -23.95 4.58 -4.26
CA ARG A 218 -23.96 6.00 -3.90
C ARG A 218 -24.73 6.32 -2.62
N PRO A 219 -26.00 5.92 -2.42
CA PRO A 219 -26.74 6.20 -1.20
C PRO A 219 -26.07 5.63 0.07
N TYR A 220 -25.41 4.48 -0.06
CA TYR A 220 -24.63 3.91 1.03
C TYR A 220 -23.43 4.78 1.40
N PHE A 221 -22.71 5.29 0.40
CA PHE A 221 -21.60 6.21 0.63
C PHE A 221 -22.07 7.54 1.22
N ASP A 222 -23.16 8.09 0.70
CA ASP A 222 -23.75 9.34 1.21
C ASP A 222 -24.12 9.25 2.70
N ASP A 223 -24.62 8.09 3.15
CA ASP A 223 -24.98 7.85 4.55
C ASP A 223 -23.73 7.62 5.42
N VAL A 224 -22.91 6.62 5.06
CA VAL A 224 -21.81 6.17 5.92
C VAL A 224 -20.66 7.18 5.95
N MET A 225 -20.38 7.86 4.83
CA MET A 225 -19.27 8.81 4.71
C MET A 225 -19.71 10.28 4.78
N ALA A 226 -20.90 10.58 5.30
CA ALA A 226 -21.34 11.95 5.55
C ALA A 226 -20.33 12.80 6.36
N PRO A 227 -19.62 12.25 7.38
CA PRO A 227 -18.57 12.99 8.08
C PRO A 227 -17.37 13.38 7.17
N LEU A 228 -17.00 12.52 6.20
CA LEU A 228 -15.98 12.84 5.21
C LEU A 228 -16.45 13.95 4.27
N ALA A 229 -17.67 13.87 3.74
CA ALA A 229 -18.23 14.91 2.88
C ALA A 229 -18.21 16.28 3.56
N ALA A 230 -18.62 16.34 4.83
CA ALA A 230 -18.57 17.57 5.63
C ALA A 230 -17.15 18.09 5.84
N ALA A 231 -16.18 17.20 6.10
CA ALA A 231 -14.78 17.57 6.24
C ALA A 231 -14.19 18.10 4.92
N MET A 232 -14.53 17.46 3.78
CA MET A 232 -14.10 17.92 2.45
C MET A 232 -14.69 19.29 2.10
N GLU A 233 -15.96 19.53 2.39
CA GLU A 233 -16.60 20.83 2.17
C GLU A 233 -15.95 21.93 3.01
N ALA A 234 -15.62 21.66 4.27
CA ALA A 234 -15.02 22.62 5.19
C ALA A 234 -13.54 22.89 4.90
N LEU A 235 -12.75 21.84 4.60
CA LEU A 235 -11.29 21.90 4.48
C LEU A 235 -10.79 21.98 3.03
N LYS A 236 -11.64 21.68 2.05
CA LYS A 236 -11.43 21.82 0.60
C LYS A 236 -10.11 21.22 0.11
N PRO A 237 -9.83 19.92 0.36
CA PRO A 237 -8.64 19.29 -0.15
C PRO A 237 -8.64 19.28 -1.68
N THR A 238 -7.50 19.63 -2.30
CA THR A 238 -7.35 19.70 -3.77
C THR A 238 -6.53 18.56 -4.34
N LEU A 239 -5.69 17.91 -3.53
CA LEU A 239 -4.90 16.75 -3.92
C LEU A 239 -5.38 15.49 -3.20
N LEU A 240 -5.79 14.48 -3.96
CA LEU A 240 -6.04 13.12 -3.45
C LEU A 240 -4.75 12.31 -3.48
N VAL A 241 -4.27 11.89 -2.32
CA VAL A 241 -3.10 11.02 -2.15
C VAL A 241 -3.59 9.63 -1.83
N GLY A 242 -3.58 8.76 -2.83
CA GLY A 242 -4.02 7.39 -2.69
C GLY A 242 -2.91 6.46 -2.23
N ALA A 243 -3.24 5.51 -1.38
CA ALA A 243 -2.30 4.52 -0.86
C ALA A 243 -2.85 3.10 -0.93
N SER A 244 -1.98 2.16 -0.64
CA SER A 244 -2.25 0.72 -0.63
C SER A 244 -2.62 0.13 -1.99
N GLY A 245 -2.91 -1.13 -2.00
CA GLY A 245 -2.87 -1.91 -3.24
C GLY A 245 -3.97 -1.61 -4.25
N SER A 246 -5.06 -0.92 -3.90
CA SER A 246 -6.01 -0.44 -4.91
C SER A 246 -5.36 0.67 -5.73
N PHE A 247 -4.70 1.63 -5.07
CA PHE A 247 -3.97 2.70 -5.75
C PHE A 247 -2.69 2.20 -6.44
N ASP A 248 -2.02 1.17 -5.90
CA ASP A 248 -0.92 0.49 -6.61
C ASP A 248 -1.40 -0.02 -7.97
N THR A 249 -2.53 -0.75 -7.99
CA THR A 249 -3.11 -1.29 -9.23
C THR A 249 -3.56 -0.17 -10.18
N ILE A 250 -4.15 0.91 -9.66
CA ILE A 250 -4.56 2.07 -10.47
C ILE A 250 -3.34 2.73 -11.12
N ALA A 251 -2.27 2.96 -10.36
CA ALA A 251 -1.06 3.55 -10.90
C ALA A 251 -0.42 2.68 -11.99
N ASP A 252 -0.43 1.36 -11.81
CA ASP A 252 0.06 0.40 -12.81
C ASP A 252 -0.79 0.41 -14.07
N LEU A 253 -2.12 0.43 -13.96
CA LEU A 253 -3.05 0.50 -15.10
C LEU A 253 -2.88 1.81 -15.86
N VAL A 254 -2.89 2.95 -15.18
CA VAL A 254 -2.73 4.28 -15.77
C VAL A 254 -1.34 4.43 -16.37
N GLY A 255 -0.29 4.04 -15.65
CA GLY A 255 1.09 4.11 -16.14
C GLY A 255 1.32 3.25 -17.38
N THR A 256 0.72 2.06 -17.44
CA THR A 256 0.81 1.20 -18.62
C THR A 256 0.05 1.80 -19.79
N ARG A 257 -1.14 2.36 -19.57
CA ARG A 257 -1.90 3.10 -20.58
C ARG A 257 -1.09 4.26 -21.16
N ILE A 258 -0.50 5.11 -20.30
CA ILE A 258 0.33 6.24 -20.74
C ILE A 258 1.49 5.75 -21.59
N ARG A 259 2.23 4.74 -21.17
CA ARG A 259 3.35 4.16 -21.93
C ARG A 259 2.93 3.62 -23.28
N THR A 260 1.75 3.03 -23.38
CA THR A 260 1.26 2.40 -24.61
C THR A 260 0.68 3.42 -25.60
N GLU A 261 -0.14 4.36 -25.11
CA GLU A 261 -0.86 5.30 -25.96
C GLU A 261 -0.10 6.62 -26.20
N ARG A 262 0.78 7.02 -25.28
CA ARG A 262 1.54 8.28 -25.32
C ARG A 262 2.98 8.04 -24.83
N PRO A 263 3.81 7.27 -25.58
CA PRO A 263 5.16 6.89 -25.14
C PRO A 263 6.07 8.10 -24.86
N ASP A 264 5.87 9.22 -25.53
CA ASP A 264 6.64 10.44 -25.33
C ASP A 264 6.33 11.16 -23.99
N HIS A 265 5.25 10.77 -23.31
CA HIS A 265 4.86 11.27 -21.98
C HIS A 265 5.22 10.31 -20.84
N ALA A 266 5.81 9.16 -21.16
CA ALA A 266 6.27 8.21 -20.14
C ALA A 266 7.44 8.82 -19.37
N GLN A 267 7.26 9.07 -18.07
CA GLN A 267 8.34 9.50 -17.19
C GLN A 267 9.28 8.33 -16.92
N SER A 268 10.58 8.59 -16.89
CA SER A 268 11.55 7.61 -16.38
C SER A 268 11.28 7.40 -14.89
N PRO A 269 11.38 6.15 -14.37
CA PRO A 269 11.23 5.90 -12.94
C PRO A 269 12.29 6.70 -12.18
N GLU A 270 11.84 7.61 -11.33
CA GLU A 270 12.71 8.34 -10.40
C GLU A 270 13.30 7.37 -9.37
N PRO A 271 14.58 7.53 -8.97
CA PRO A 271 15.29 6.57 -8.12
C PRO A 271 14.86 6.58 -6.64
N HIS A 272 13.86 7.38 -6.23
CA HIS A 272 13.37 7.49 -4.86
C HIS A 272 11.85 7.28 -4.79
N PRO A 273 11.27 6.89 -3.63
CA PRO A 273 9.83 6.77 -3.47
C PRO A 273 9.17 8.12 -3.71
N SER A 274 8.95 8.42 -4.97
CA SER A 274 8.22 9.58 -5.42
C SER A 274 6.75 9.21 -5.55
N ILE A 275 5.90 10.19 -5.29
CA ILE A 275 4.48 10.04 -5.62
C ILE A 275 4.32 9.83 -7.13
N ASP A 276 3.50 8.86 -7.52
CA ASP A 276 3.17 8.64 -8.92
C ASP A 276 1.94 9.47 -9.28
N PRO A 277 2.04 10.44 -10.20
CA PRO A 277 0.88 11.18 -10.67
C PRO A 277 -0.12 10.25 -11.34
N VAL A 278 -1.40 10.43 -11.02
CA VAL A 278 -2.53 9.75 -11.68
C VAL A 278 -3.39 10.84 -12.33
N PRO A 279 -3.17 11.17 -13.62
CA PRO A 279 -3.98 12.18 -14.30
C PRO A 279 -5.45 11.80 -14.28
N LEU A 280 -6.32 12.73 -13.90
CA LEU A 280 -7.76 12.44 -13.75
C LEU A 280 -8.41 11.98 -15.05
N THR A 281 -7.97 12.50 -16.20
CA THR A 281 -8.47 12.06 -17.52
C THR A 281 -8.14 10.61 -17.85
N ASP A 282 -6.95 10.12 -17.44
CA ASP A 282 -6.57 8.72 -17.60
C ASP A 282 -7.26 7.83 -16.58
N TRP A 283 -7.44 8.35 -15.38
CA TRP A 283 -8.23 7.69 -14.33
C TRP A 283 -9.69 7.46 -14.78
N GLU A 284 -10.36 8.48 -15.32
CA GLU A 284 -11.76 8.38 -15.80
C GLU A 284 -11.93 7.21 -16.78
N GLU A 285 -11.01 7.06 -17.74
CA GLU A 285 -11.08 5.95 -18.70
C GLU A 285 -10.79 4.59 -18.06
N VAL A 286 -9.79 4.51 -17.16
CA VAL A 286 -9.50 3.30 -16.40
C VAL A 286 -10.69 2.93 -15.51
N ALA A 287 -11.28 3.89 -14.80
CA ALA A 287 -12.45 3.67 -13.95
C ALA A 287 -13.65 3.16 -14.75
N ARG A 288 -13.89 3.72 -15.94
CA ARG A 288 -14.94 3.26 -16.85
C ARG A 288 -14.74 1.79 -17.21
N GLN A 289 -13.53 1.41 -17.60
CA GLN A 289 -13.20 0.01 -17.96
C GLN A 289 -13.35 -0.92 -16.75
N LEU A 290 -12.90 -0.51 -15.56
CA LEU A 290 -13.04 -1.28 -14.33
C LEU A 290 -14.50 -1.57 -13.99
N ILE A 291 -15.40 -0.61 -14.25
CA ILE A 291 -16.82 -0.68 -13.91
C ILE A 291 -17.61 -1.45 -14.99
N GLU A 292 -17.33 -1.21 -16.26
CA GLU A 292 -18.16 -1.70 -17.39
C GLU A 292 -17.68 -3.05 -17.95
N CYS A 293 -16.42 -3.42 -17.77
CA CYS A 293 -15.89 -4.70 -18.21
C CYS A 293 -16.12 -5.79 -17.16
N ASP A 294 -16.32 -7.03 -17.64
CA ASP A 294 -16.37 -8.21 -16.78
C ASP A 294 -14.98 -8.62 -16.24
N VAL A 295 -14.96 -9.59 -15.34
CA VAL A 295 -13.73 -10.08 -14.71
C VAL A 295 -12.69 -10.59 -15.70
N HIS A 296 -13.12 -11.20 -16.84
CA HIS A 296 -12.19 -11.72 -17.84
C HIS A 296 -11.46 -10.60 -18.56
N HIS A 297 -12.19 -9.57 -18.97
CA HIS A 297 -11.59 -8.39 -19.59
C HIS A 297 -10.70 -7.63 -18.61
N ARG A 298 -11.15 -7.41 -17.35
CA ARG A 298 -10.32 -6.78 -16.33
C ARG A 298 -9.04 -7.54 -16.05
N THR A 299 -9.10 -8.89 -15.99
CA THR A 299 -7.89 -9.72 -15.77
C THR A 299 -6.88 -9.57 -16.91
N ALA A 300 -7.33 -9.30 -18.14
CA ALA A 300 -6.48 -9.10 -19.30
C ALA A 300 -5.91 -7.67 -19.41
N MET A 301 -6.35 -6.73 -18.58
CA MET A 301 -5.84 -5.34 -18.59
C MET A 301 -4.37 -5.33 -18.15
N PRO A 302 -3.44 -4.78 -18.97
CA PRO A 302 -2.03 -4.70 -18.58
C PRO A 302 -1.84 -3.79 -17.37
N GLY A 303 -1.24 -4.31 -16.30
CA GLY A 303 -1.10 -3.63 -15.00
C GLY A 303 -2.12 -4.08 -13.95
N MET A 304 -3.08 -4.94 -14.29
CA MET A 304 -4.05 -5.46 -13.34
C MET A 304 -3.41 -6.45 -12.35
N ASP A 305 -3.57 -6.20 -11.04
CA ASP A 305 -3.21 -7.18 -10.00
C ASP A 305 -4.27 -8.30 -9.95
N PRO A 306 -3.92 -9.56 -10.27
CA PRO A 306 -4.88 -10.67 -10.27
C PRO A 306 -5.53 -10.92 -8.90
N ALA A 307 -4.88 -10.52 -7.80
CA ALA A 307 -5.44 -10.65 -6.46
C ALA A 307 -6.57 -9.65 -6.16
N ARG A 308 -6.74 -8.63 -7.01
CA ARG A 308 -7.65 -7.50 -6.80
C ARG A 308 -8.73 -7.34 -7.85
N VAL A 309 -8.63 -8.06 -8.96
CA VAL A 309 -9.50 -7.90 -10.14
C VAL A 309 -11.00 -7.82 -9.80
N ASP A 310 -11.46 -8.61 -8.82
CA ASP A 310 -12.85 -8.64 -8.36
C ASP A 310 -13.25 -7.42 -7.51
N LEU A 311 -12.26 -6.71 -6.95
CA LEU A 311 -12.47 -5.60 -6.01
C LEU A 311 -12.33 -4.24 -6.67
N MET A 312 -11.65 -4.17 -7.81
CA MET A 312 -11.36 -2.90 -8.49
C MET A 312 -12.59 -2.11 -8.91
N PRO A 313 -13.73 -2.71 -9.34
CA PRO A 313 -14.94 -1.94 -9.62
C PRO A 313 -15.48 -1.20 -8.40
N PHE A 314 -15.35 -1.80 -7.20
CA PHE A 314 -15.76 -1.17 -5.94
C PHE A 314 -14.80 -0.06 -5.52
N SER A 315 -13.49 -0.24 -5.75
CA SER A 315 -12.50 0.83 -5.58
C SER A 315 -12.81 2.01 -6.50
N ALA A 316 -13.15 1.73 -7.77
CA ALA A 316 -13.48 2.77 -8.74
C ALA A 316 -14.73 3.56 -8.33
N GLY A 317 -15.80 2.88 -7.92
CA GLY A 317 -17.03 3.53 -7.45
C GLY A 317 -16.79 4.40 -6.21
N LEU A 318 -15.95 3.96 -5.28
CA LEU A 318 -15.61 4.70 -4.08
C LEU A 318 -14.77 5.95 -4.39
N ILE A 319 -13.75 5.83 -5.24
CA ILE A 319 -12.93 6.97 -5.67
C ILE A 319 -13.80 7.98 -6.44
N GLN A 320 -14.68 7.51 -7.33
CA GLN A 320 -15.59 8.38 -8.07
C GLN A 320 -16.48 9.17 -7.12
N TRP A 321 -17.01 8.53 -6.07
CA TRP A 321 -17.80 9.24 -5.06
C TRP A 321 -16.99 10.35 -4.36
N VAL A 322 -15.73 10.11 -4.04
CA VAL A 322 -14.82 11.13 -3.46
C VAL A 322 -14.59 12.28 -4.44
N LEU A 323 -14.33 11.99 -5.70
CA LEU A 323 -14.11 13.02 -6.74
C LEU A 323 -15.38 13.86 -6.99
N ASP A 324 -16.55 13.25 -6.91
CA ASP A 324 -17.86 13.91 -7.07
C ASP A 324 -18.17 14.94 -5.95
N GLN A 325 -17.42 14.94 -4.83
CA GLN A 325 -17.49 16.02 -3.84
C GLN A 325 -16.95 17.35 -4.39
N GLY A 326 -16.25 17.34 -5.52
CA GLY A 326 -15.91 18.52 -6.32
C GLY A 326 -14.74 19.38 -5.80
N THR A 327 -14.03 18.96 -4.76
CA THR A 327 -12.89 19.71 -4.22
C THR A 327 -11.56 19.25 -4.81
N VAL A 328 -11.44 17.96 -5.09
CA VAL A 328 -10.19 17.33 -5.60
C VAL A 328 -9.99 17.67 -7.07
N THR A 329 -8.83 18.20 -7.41
CA THR A 329 -8.43 18.56 -8.79
C THR A 329 -7.23 17.76 -9.29
N ARG A 330 -6.51 17.08 -8.39
CA ARG A 330 -5.34 16.27 -8.72
C ARG A 330 -5.35 14.98 -7.91
N MET A 331 -4.77 13.92 -8.46
CA MET A 331 -4.63 12.63 -7.81
C MET A 331 -3.21 12.09 -8.00
N CYS A 332 -2.69 11.43 -6.99
CA CYS A 332 -1.43 10.71 -7.04
C CYS A 332 -1.48 9.44 -6.19
N ARG A 333 -0.59 8.51 -6.47
CA ARG A 333 -0.34 7.33 -5.65
C ARG A 333 0.92 7.56 -4.80
N ALA A 334 0.84 7.22 -3.52
CA ALA A 334 1.96 7.17 -2.59
C ALA A 334 2.35 5.70 -2.32
N PRO A 335 3.62 5.30 -2.58
CA PRO A 335 4.09 3.93 -2.36
C PRO A 335 4.23 3.54 -0.90
N TYR A 336 4.42 4.49 -0.01
CA TYR A 336 4.57 4.27 1.43
C TYR A 336 3.28 4.59 2.17
N ALA A 337 2.92 3.72 3.14
CA ALA A 337 1.72 3.84 3.96
C ALA A 337 1.95 3.23 5.36
N LEU A 338 1.04 2.39 5.87
CA LEU A 338 1.03 1.84 7.23
C LEU A 338 2.39 1.29 7.68
N ARG A 339 3.00 0.38 6.90
CA ARG A 339 4.26 -0.28 7.27
C ARG A 339 5.41 0.70 7.40
N GLU A 340 5.49 1.62 6.47
CA GLU A 340 6.55 2.64 6.42
C GLU A 340 6.36 3.67 7.55
N GLY A 341 5.11 3.96 7.94
CA GLY A 341 4.82 4.74 9.15
C GLY A 341 5.33 4.04 10.42
N VAL A 342 5.10 2.74 10.54
CA VAL A 342 5.66 1.93 11.64
C VAL A 342 7.18 1.96 11.63
N LEU A 343 7.81 1.75 10.46
CA LEU A 343 9.27 1.78 10.32
C LEU A 343 9.88 3.13 10.69
N SER A 344 9.24 4.23 10.29
CA SER A 344 9.66 5.59 10.66
C SER A 344 9.66 5.79 12.18
N ARG A 345 8.63 5.27 12.87
CA ARG A 345 8.57 5.37 14.34
C ARG A 345 9.67 4.55 15.01
N LEU A 346 9.91 3.33 14.53
CA LEU A 346 10.98 2.47 15.03
C LEU A 346 12.37 3.07 14.82
N GLU A 347 12.62 3.70 13.67
CA GLU A 347 13.85 4.44 13.39
C GLU A 347 14.06 5.58 14.37
N ARG A 348 13.01 6.32 14.66
CA ARG A 348 13.04 7.48 15.56
C ARG A 348 12.99 7.11 17.06
N GLY A 349 12.91 5.80 17.38
CA GLY A 349 12.79 5.33 18.76
C GLY A 349 11.48 5.74 19.45
N LEU A 350 10.42 5.97 18.67
CA LEU A 350 9.10 6.34 19.21
C LEU A 350 8.27 5.10 19.56
N PRO A 351 7.27 5.23 20.44
CA PRO A 351 6.30 4.17 20.64
C PRO A 351 5.66 3.71 19.34
N LEU A 352 5.39 2.40 19.20
CA LEU A 352 4.85 1.83 17.96
C LEU A 352 3.56 2.51 17.51
N LEU A 353 2.66 2.80 18.44
CA LEU A 353 1.41 3.51 18.15
C LEU A 353 1.57 5.00 18.46
N PRO A 354 1.07 5.90 17.59
CA PRO A 354 1.01 7.33 17.86
C PRO A 354 -0.01 7.64 18.98
N GLU A 355 0.18 8.75 19.68
CA GLU A 355 -0.86 9.30 20.55
C GLU A 355 -2.07 9.75 19.71
N LEU A 356 -3.29 9.55 20.22
CA LEU A 356 -4.54 9.87 19.51
C LEU A 356 -5.03 11.29 19.84
#